data_68c1e652c72214824310676f1632c105
#
_entry.id   68c1e652c72214824310676f1632c105
#
_cell.length_a   1.000
_cell.length_b   1.000
_cell.length_c   1.000
_cell.angle_alpha   90.00
_cell.angle_beta   90.00
_cell.angle_gamma   90.00
#
_symmetry.space_group_name_H-M   'P 1'
#
loop_
_entity.id
_entity.type
_entity.pdbx_description
1 polymer ?
#
loop_
_entity_poly.entity_id
_entity_poly.type
_entity_poly.pdbx_seq_one_letter_code
_entity_poly.pdbx_strand_id
1 'polypeptide(L)'
;VNAFRPGVHMALEGQFSKGCPGDCDGDSLLTREGPVPNLPLVGEKHFPVQAKIALYPMGIPDYIDKIAGVWRMAEKARLNPVSIHYATRISGDVHEVFDYLEAVCRKMEAEVPHYILCFTLSVNSPTQE
;
A
#
# COMPACT_ATOMS: atom_id res chain seq x y z
N VAL A 1 3.02 -12.75 3.36
CA VAL A 1 2.11 -13.38 4.33
C VAL A 1 2.68 -14.68 4.87
N ASN A 2 3.21 -15.54 3.98
CA ASN A 2 3.76 -16.85 4.40
C ASN A 2 5.03 -16.75 5.25
N ALA A 3 5.72 -15.61 5.24
CA ALA A 3 6.91 -15.36 6.06
C ALA A 3 6.59 -15.06 7.53
N PHE A 4 5.30 -14.84 7.86
CA PHE A 4 4.88 -14.53 9.22
C PHE A 4 5.30 -15.61 10.23
N ARG A 5 5.83 -15.17 11.36
CA ARG A 5 6.14 -16.04 12.51
C ARG A 5 5.62 -15.38 13.79
N PRO A 6 4.88 -16.11 14.63
CA PRO A 6 4.40 -15.57 15.90
C PRO A 6 5.56 -15.07 16.76
N GLY A 7 5.38 -13.91 17.39
CA GLY A 7 6.37 -13.32 18.28
C GLY A 7 7.57 -12.65 17.59
N VAL A 8 7.66 -12.70 16.28
CA VAL A 8 8.71 -12.02 15.51
C VAL A 8 8.18 -10.72 14.95
N HIS A 9 8.86 -9.61 15.24
CA HIS A 9 8.55 -8.34 14.59
C HIS A 9 8.97 -8.38 13.13
N MET A 10 8.05 -8.06 12.25
CA MET A 10 8.31 -7.95 10.82
C MET A 10 7.85 -6.59 10.32
N ALA A 11 8.62 -6.00 9.43
CA ALA A 11 8.26 -4.80 8.71
C ALA A 11 8.43 -5.03 7.21
N LEU A 12 7.48 -4.52 6.44
CA LEU A 12 7.51 -4.55 4.98
C LEU A 12 7.26 -3.14 4.46
N GLU A 13 8.17 -2.65 3.63
CA GLU A 13 8.00 -1.36 2.95
C GLU A 13 7.85 -1.59 1.46
N GLY A 14 6.99 -0.81 0.84
CA GLY A 14 6.77 -0.90 -0.58
C GLY A 14 6.20 0.38 -1.17
N GLN A 15 6.20 0.41 -2.49
CA GLN A 15 5.69 1.54 -3.25
C GLN A 15 5.02 1.03 -4.52
N PHE A 16 3.83 1.56 -4.78
CA PHE A 16 3.13 1.40 -6.05
C PHE A 16 3.12 2.74 -6.77
N SER A 17 3.30 2.73 -8.07
CA SER A 17 3.28 3.97 -8.85
C SER A 17 2.73 3.75 -10.24
N LYS A 18 2.19 4.83 -10.82
CA LYS A 18 1.78 4.92 -12.21
C LYS A 18 2.30 6.22 -12.79
N GLY A 19 2.78 6.17 -14.01
CA GLY A 19 3.29 7.34 -14.72
C GLY A 19 4.69 7.72 -14.25
N CYS A 20 5.66 7.54 -15.09
CA CYS A 20 7.00 8.05 -14.86
C CYS A 20 7.19 9.28 -15.75
N PRO A 21 7.40 10.47 -15.18
CA PRO A 21 7.64 11.65 -15.99
C PRO A 21 9.10 11.70 -16.42
N GLY A 22 9.48 10.99 -17.41
CA GLY A 22 10.83 11.05 -17.95
C GLY A 22 11.24 9.82 -18.74
N ASP A 23 12.20 10.03 -19.61
CA ASP A 23 12.87 8.95 -20.29
C ASP A 23 13.73 8.20 -19.27
N CYS A 24 13.14 7.15 -18.70
CA CYS A 24 13.93 6.19 -17.98
C CYS A 24 14.70 5.40 -19.01
N ASP A 25 15.96 5.72 -19.21
CA ASP A 25 16.86 4.83 -19.96
C ASP A 25 16.78 3.45 -19.31
N GLY A 26 16.56 2.44 -20.13
CA GLY A 26 16.10 1.12 -19.72
C GLY A 26 17.00 0.27 -18.85
N ASP A 27 17.98 0.85 -18.15
CA ASP A 27 18.84 0.17 -17.20
C ASP A 27 18.31 0.18 -15.77
N SER A 28 17.00 -0.05 -15.62
CA SER A 28 16.45 -0.25 -14.29
C SER A 28 16.84 -1.63 -13.75
N LEU A 29 17.54 -1.65 -12.62
CA LEU A 29 17.81 -2.87 -11.87
C LEU A 29 16.52 -3.60 -11.45
N LEU A 30 15.38 -2.92 -11.55
CA LEU A 30 14.08 -3.44 -11.20
C LEU A 30 13.32 -3.97 -12.41
N THR A 31 13.86 -3.82 -13.62
CA THR A 31 13.25 -4.38 -14.81
C THR A 31 13.39 -5.90 -14.77
N ARG A 32 12.26 -6.55 -14.80
CA ARG A 32 12.21 -8.00 -14.80
C ARG A 32 12.05 -8.51 -16.22
N GLU A 33 12.97 -9.35 -16.64
CA GLU A 33 12.87 -10.11 -17.88
C GLU A 33 12.30 -11.49 -17.58
N GLY A 34 11.39 -11.95 -18.44
CA GLY A 34 10.82 -13.28 -18.37
C GLY A 34 9.48 -13.37 -17.60
N PRO A 35 8.88 -14.55 -17.59
CA PRO A 35 7.57 -14.75 -16.97
C PRO A 35 7.63 -14.60 -15.45
N VAL A 36 6.58 -14.02 -14.88
CA VAL A 36 6.40 -13.98 -13.43
C VAL A 36 6.21 -15.41 -12.92
N PRO A 37 6.95 -15.85 -11.89
CA PRO A 37 6.71 -17.15 -11.30
C PRO A 37 5.26 -17.30 -10.84
N ASN A 38 4.69 -18.47 -11.07
CA ASN A 38 3.35 -18.78 -10.56
C ASN A 38 3.45 -19.09 -9.05
N LEU A 39 3.56 -18.05 -8.25
CA LEU A 39 3.57 -18.17 -6.80
C LEU A 39 2.16 -17.94 -6.25
N PRO A 40 1.81 -18.57 -5.13
CA PRO A 40 0.57 -18.22 -4.43
C PRO A 40 0.58 -16.73 -4.12
N LEU A 41 -0.39 -15.98 -4.62
CA LEU A 41 -0.45 -14.54 -4.45
C LEU A 41 -0.78 -14.14 -3.01
N VAL A 42 -1.51 -15.00 -2.31
CA VAL A 42 -1.96 -14.75 -0.95
C VAL A 42 -1.74 -16.01 -0.13
N GLY A 43 -1.06 -15.88 1.01
CA GLY A 43 -0.98 -16.96 1.98
C GLY A 43 -2.29 -17.15 2.74
N GLU A 44 -2.48 -18.31 3.33
CA GLU A 44 -3.69 -18.65 4.10
C GLU A 44 -3.66 -18.10 5.53
N LYS A 45 -2.53 -17.59 6.00
CA LYS A 45 -2.39 -17.08 7.36
C LYS A 45 -3.12 -15.76 7.53
N HIS A 46 -3.81 -15.64 8.65
CA HIS A 46 -4.46 -14.40 9.09
C HIS A 46 -3.81 -13.91 10.36
N PHE A 47 -3.50 -12.63 10.41
CA PHE A 47 -2.92 -11.99 11.58
C PHE A 47 -3.15 -10.47 11.50
N PRO A 48 -3.22 -9.77 12.65
CA PRO A 48 -3.39 -8.34 12.65
C PRO A 48 -2.11 -7.63 12.22
N VAL A 49 -2.28 -6.55 11.46
CA VAL A 49 -1.18 -5.69 11.04
C VAL A 49 -1.56 -4.22 11.24
N GLN A 50 -0.54 -3.38 11.33
CA GLN A 50 -0.69 -1.94 11.17
C GLN A 50 0.08 -1.51 9.93
N ALA A 51 -0.45 -0.54 9.22
CA ALA A 51 0.21 0.04 8.07
C ALA A 51 0.15 1.56 8.10
N LYS A 52 1.26 2.18 7.74
CA LYS A 52 1.31 3.60 7.41
C LYS A 52 1.28 3.73 5.90
N ILE A 53 0.34 4.52 5.39
CA ILE A 53 0.21 4.77 3.97
C ILE A 53 0.32 6.25 3.67
N ALA A 54 0.95 6.58 2.55
CA ALA A 54 1.03 7.93 2.04
C ALA A 54 0.74 7.90 0.54
N LEU A 55 -0.26 8.65 0.11
CA LEU A 55 -0.68 8.75 -1.28
C LEU A 55 -0.33 10.12 -1.84
N TYR A 56 0.32 10.12 -2.99
CA TYR A 56 0.71 11.33 -3.70
C TYR A 56 0.13 11.30 -5.12
N PRO A 57 -1.15 11.75 -5.31
CA PRO A 57 -1.70 11.91 -6.64
C PRO A 57 -1.13 13.18 -7.29
N MET A 58 -0.77 13.09 -8.55
CA MET A 58 -0.09 14.16 -9.27
C MET A 58 -0.74 14.43 -10.62
N GLY A 59 -0.53 15.64 -11.15
CA GLY A 59 -1.05 16.02 -12.45
C GLY A 59 -2.54 16.39 -12.47
N ILE A 60 -3.13 16.64 -11.30
CA ILE A 60 -4.54 17.02 -11.14
C ILE A 60 -4.66 18.13 -10.10
N PRO A 61 -5.63 19.05 -10.26
CA PRO A 61 -5.84 20.12 -9.28
C PRO A 61 -6.56 19.64 -8.00
N ASP A 62 -7.35 18.57 -8.08
CA ASP A 62 -8.19 18.05 -6.99
C ASP A 62 -7.52 16.91 -6.21
N TYR A 63 -6.21 16.94 -6.07
CA TYR A 63 -5.45 15.88 -5.41
C TYR A 63 -5.86 15.66 -3.94
N ILE A 64 -6.28 16.71 -3.23
CA ILE A 64 -6.75 16.60 -1.84
C ILE A 64 -8.03 15.76 -1.77
N ASP A 65 -8.95 15.94 -2.72
CA ASP A 65 -10.18 15.16 -2.79
C ASP A 65 -9.91 13.68 -3.03
N LYS A 66 -8.87 13.37 -3.81
CA LYS A 66 -8.43 11.98 -4.04
C LYS A 66 -7.91 11.36 -2.75
N ILE A 67 -7.08 12.08 -2.02
CA ILE A 67 -6.56 11.62 -0.72
C ILE A 67 -7.71 11.41 0.28
N ALA A 68 -8.64 12.37 0.36
CA ALA A 68 -9.81 12.24 1.23
C ALA A 68 -10.70 11.06 0.84
N GLY A 69 -10.86 10.79 -0.45
CA GLY A 69 -11.59 9.64 -0.96
C GLY A 69 -10.97 8.31 -0.51
N VAL A 70 -9.67 8.21 -0.58
CA VAL A 70 -8.92 7.02 -0.13
C VAL A 70 -9.04 6.82 1.37
N TRP A 71 -9.02 7.90 2.15
CA TRP A 71 -9.24 7.84 3.60
C TRP A 71 -10.65 7.32 3.93
N ARG A 72 -11.66 7.80 3.22
CA ARG A 72 -13.05 7.30 3.38
C ARG A 72 -13.20 5.83 2.99
N MET A 73 -12.45 5.36 2.00
CA MET A 73 -12.41 3.93 1.66
C MET A 73 -11.90 3.09 2.84
N ALA A 74 -10.88 3.58 3.56
CA ALA A 74 -10.38 2.90 4.75
C ALA A 74 -11.41 2.85 5.88
N GLU A 75 -12.20 3.92 6.07
CA GLU A 75 -13.31 3.90 7.02
C GLU A 75 -14.35 2.85 6.66
N LYS A 76 -14.76 2.80 5.40
CA LYS A 76 -15.74 1.80 4.93
C LYS A 76 -15.24 0.38 5.08
N ALA A 77 -13.96 0.16 4.89
CA ALA A 77 -13.32 -1.13 5.07
C ALA A 77 -13.05 -1.48 6.55
N ARG A 78 -13.39 -0.59 7.48
CA ARG A 78 -13.21 -0.76 8.92
C ARG A 78 -11.76 -0.95 9.33
N LEU A 79 -10.86 -0.25 8.66
CA LEU A 79 -9.42 -0.29 8.93
C LEU A 79 -8.96 0.78 9.93
N ASN A 80 -9.90 1.45 10.60
CA ASN A 80 -9.64 2.46 11.63
C ASN A 80 -8.60 3.51 11.22
N PRO A 81 -8.83 4.25 10.12
CA PRO A 81 -7.85 5.21 9.65
C PRO A 81 -7.63 6.33 10.66
N VAL A 82 -6.37 6.65 10.90
CA VAL A 82 -5.94 7.74 11.76
C VAL A 82 -4.96 8.59 10.99
N SER A 83 -5.25 9.88 10.88
CA SER A 83 -4.32 10.83 10.27
C SER A 83 -3.10 11.01 11.15
N ILE A 84 -1.95 10.77 10.59
CA ILE A 84 -0.65 11.03 11.21
C ILE A 84 0.13 12.00 10.33
N HIS A 85 1.24 12.48 10.82
CA HIS A 85 2.01 13.48 10.09
C HIS A 85 2.37 13.01 8.67
N TYR A 86 1.82 13.66 7.65
CA TYR A 86 1.96 13.36 6.21
C TYR A 86 1.51 11.95 5.76
N ALA A 87 0.76 11.25 6.60
CA ALA A 87 0.36 9.89 6.27
C ALA A 87 -0.94 9.50 6.99
N THR A 88 -1.41 8.30 6.69
CA THR A 88 -2.54 7.68 7.37
C THR A 88 -2.11 6.33 7.93
N ARG A 89 -2.44 6.08 9.19
CA ARG A 89 -2.29 4.75 9.80
C ARG A 89 -3.60 3.99 9.66
N ILE A 90 -3.51 2.77 9.22
CA ILE A 90 -4.62 1.81 9.16
C ILE A 90 -4.24 0.55 9.94
N SER A 91 -5.24 -0.19 10.39
CA SER A 91 -5.03 -1.45 11.10
C SER A 91 -6.15 -2.42 10.77
N GLY A 92 -5.82 -3.70 10.69
CA GLY A 92 -6.76 -4.75 10.39
C GLY A 92 -6.06 -6.08 10.13
N ASP A 93 -6.82 -7.05 9.64
CA ASP A 93 -6.25 -8.30 9.16
C ASP A 93 -5.39 -8.06 7.93
N VAL A 94 -4.31 -8.81 7.80
CA VAL A 94 -3.36 -8.66 6.69
C VAL A 94 -4.03 -8.73 5.31
N HIS A 95 -5.01 -9.62 5.14
CA HIS A 95 -5.74 -9.74 3.88
C HIS A 95 -6.58 -8.50 3.59
N GLU A 96 -7.27 -7.97 4.58
CA GLU A 96 -8.08 -6.76 4.45
C GLU A 96 -7.22 -5.54 4.11
N VAL A 97 -6.04 -5.44 4.71
CA VAL A 97 -5.10 -4.34 4.42
C VAL A 97 -4.59 -4.43 2.99
N PHE A 98 -4.19 -5.61 2.51
CA PHE A 98 -3.74 -5.77 1.13
C PHE A 98 -4.87 -5.59 0.11
N ASP A 99 -6.08 -6.05 0.39
CA ASP A 99 -7.25 -5.79 -0.45
C ASP A 99 -7.53 -4.29 -0.58
N TYR A 100 -7.39 -3.57 0.53
CA TYR A 100 -7.52 -2.12 0.53
C TYR A 100 -6.44 -1.44 -0.32
N LEU A 101 -5.17 -1.84 -0.18
CA LEU A 101 -4.08 -1.29 -1.00
C LEU A 101 -4.34 -1.54 -2.49
N GLU A 102 -4.80 -2.72 -2.85
CA GLU A 102 -5.17 -3.03 -4.23
C GLU A 102 -6.31 -2.14 -4.72
N ALA A 103 -7.35 -1.95 -3.92
CA ALA A 103 -8.49 -1.10 -4.27
C ALA A 103 -8.06 0.36 -4.47
N VAL A 104 -7.16 0.87 -3.64
CA VAL A 104 -6.59 2.22 -3.80
C VAL A 104 -5.82 2.34 -5.12
N CYS A 105 -4.99 1.37 -5.43
CA CYS A 105 -4.23 1.36 -6.69
C CYS A 105 -5.18 1.34 -7.91
N ARG A 106 -6.21 0.52 -7.90
CA ARG A 106 -7.20 0.46 -8.99
C ARG A 106 -7.93 1.78 -9.18
N LYS A 107 -8.32 2.42 -8.06
CA LYS A 107 -8.97 3.73 -8.10
C LYS A 107 -8.03 4.79 -8.69
N MET A 108 -6.79 4.82 -8.27
CA MET A 108 -5.82 5.79 -8.78
C MET A 108 -5.48 5.55 -10.25
N GLU A 109 -5.35 4.30 -10.67
CA GLU A 109 -5.14 3.97 -12.08
C GLU A 109 -6.26 4.48 -12.98
N ALA A 110 -7.50 4.43 -12.50
CA ALA A 110 -8.67 4.87 -13.25
C ALA A 110 -8.84 6.40 -13.26
N GLU A 111 -8.40 7.09 -12.20
CA GLU A 111 -8.79 8.49 -11.97
C GLU A 111 -7.67 9.51 -12.12
N VAL A 112 -6.40 9.09 -12.03
CA VAL A 112 -5.28 10.03 -12.08
C VAL A 112 -4.23 9.59 -13.09
N PRO A 113 -3.53 10.57 -13.74
CA PRO A 113 -2.49 10.23 -14.71
C PRO A 113 -1.19 9.76 -14.05
N HIS A 114 -0.93 10.22 -12.83
CA HIS A 114 0.30 9.91 -12.10
C HIS A 114 0.01 9.83 -10.61
N TYR A 115 0.48 8.75 -9.95
CA TYR A 115 0.41 8.64 -8.50
C TYR A 115 1.56 7.81 -7.95
N ILE A 116 1.84 8.03 -6.68
CA ILE A 116 2.71 7.19 -5.87
C ILE A 116 1.96 6.85 -4.59
N LEU A 117 1.91 5.57 -4.25
CA LEU A 117 1.40 5.07 -2.98
C LEU A 117 2.52 4.37 -2.24
N CYS A 118 2.97 4.98 -1.15
CA CYS A 118 3.97 4.39 -0.26
C CYS A 118 3.29 3.70 0.91
N PHE A 119 3.80 2.56 1.34
CA PHE A 119 3.30 1.90 2.53
C PHE A 119 4.42 1.27 3.35
N THR A 120 4.23 1.27 4.66
CA THR A 120 5.04 0.52 5.61
C THR A 120 4.11 -0.32 6.46
N LEU A 121 4.29 -1.63 6.44
CA LEU A 121 3.45 -2.57 7.17
C LEU A 121 4.26 -3.13 8.34
N SER A 122 3.64 -3.17 9.52
CA SER A 122 4.29 -3.64 10.74
C SER A 122 3.46 -4.72 11.41
N VAL A 123 4.13 -5.77 11.84
CA VAL A 123 3.53 -6.92 12.51
C VAL A 123 4.33 -7.22 13.77
N ASN A 124 3.62 -7.43 14.88
CA ASN A 124 4.24 -7.77 16.17
C ASN A 124 5.25 -6.74 16.66
N SER A 125 5.02 -5.46 16.42
CA SER A 125 5.90 -4.41 16.94
C SER A 125 5.91 -4.41 18.46
N PRO A 126 7.08 -4.38 19.11
CA PRO A 126 7.15 -4.33 20.56
C PRO A 126 6.69 -2.98 21.13
N THR A 127 6.49 -1.97 20.28
CA THR A 127 6.02 -0.65 20.67
C THR A 127 4.54 -0.43 20.34
N GLN A 128 3.84 -1.45 19.93
CA GLN A 128 2.39 -1.39 19.75
C GLN A 128 1.70 -1.28 21.11
N GLU A 129 0.98 -0.22 21.28
CA GLU A 129 0.04 -0.05 22.39
C GLU A 129 -1.36 -0.39 21.90
#